data_1a307a6201cd346bbad294f4f41c655c
#
_entry.id   1a307a6201cd346bbad294f4f41c655c
#
_cell.length_a   1.000
_cell.length_b   1.000
_cell.length_c   1.000
_cell.angle_alpha   90.00
_cell.angle_beta   90.00
_cell.angle_gamma   90.00
#
_symmetry.space_group_name_H-M   'P 1'
#
loop_
_entity.id
_entity.type
_entity.pdbx_description
1 polymer ?
#
loop_
_entity_poly.entity_id
_entity_poly.type
_entity_poly.pdbx_seq_one_letter_code
_entity_poly.pdbx_strand_id
1 'polypeptide(L)'
;MLSITNILRCQRPITKQISVRILRRNWHKEAIPVVWEKPEKGWTKLNFDGSSKGKANKASIGGVFRNHKAEFILGYAESIGRANSTIAELAALQRGLELVLENGWNDVWLEGDAKTLIDIIAKRRQVKSSEVQRHISDINLIILELDNCLVTHVYREGNRAADKFAQIGHHMEKPGIWRNVPPDELLAIMKEDAEGKTVLRLR
;
A
#
# COMPACT_ATOMS: atom_id res chain seq x y z
N MET A 1 -11.65 -15.14 20.99
CA MET A 1 -10.19 -15.30 21.12
C MET A 1 -9.74 -16.34 20.12
N LEU A 2 -9.07 -15.94 19.07
CA LEU A 2 -8.10 -16.77 18.34
C LEU A 2 -7.46 -15.82 17.31
N SER A 3 -6.34 -15.25 17.71
CA SER A 3 -5.39 -14.56 16.84
C SER A 3 -4.61 -15.66 16.11
N ILE A 4 -4.85 -15.84 14.82
CA ILE A 4 -3.98 -16.68 14.00
C ILE A 4 -3.02 -15.71 13.27
N THR A 5 -1.90 -15.48 13.93
CA THR A 5 -0.73 -14.87 13.33
C THR A 5 0.07 -16.00 12.69
N ASN A 6 -0.13 -16.28 11.41
CA ASN A 6 0.78 -17.14 10.66
C ASN A 6 1.86 -16.29 10.00
N ILE A 7 2.96 -16.09 10.70
CA ILE A 7 4.22 -15.66 10.13
C ILE A 7 4.89 -16.91 9.61
N LEU A 8 4.83 -17.15 8.31
CA LEU A 8 5.57 -18.25 7.69
C LEU A 8 6.97 -17.76 7.32
N ARG A 9 7.98 -18.22 8.08
CA ARG A 9 9.39 -18.14 7.70
C ARG A 9 9.62 -19.05 6.50
N CYS A 10 10.13 -18.49 5.41
CA CYS A 10 10.49 -19.23 4.21
C CYS A 10 11.76 -20.07 4.45
N GLN A 11 11.63 -21.40 4.49
CA GLN A 11 12.72 -22.30 4.16
C GLN A 11 12.51 -22.71 2.70
N ARG A 12 13.50 -22.45 1.82
CA ARG A 12 13.46 -22.86 0.41
C ARG A 12 13.22 -24.36 0.28
N PRO A 13 12.29 -24.87 -0.56
CA PRO A 13 12.18 -24.60 -1.99
C PRO A 13 10.75 -24.33 -2.51
N ILE A 14 10.63 -23.45 -3.47
CA ILE A 14 9.68 -23.37 -4.58
C ILE A 14 8.27 -22.78 -4.34
N THR A 15 7.75 -22.64 -3.14
CA THR A 15 6.46 -21.93 -2.94
C THR A 15 6.58 -20.87 -1.86
N LYS A 16 6.99 -19.66 -2.27
CA LYS A 16 6.83 -18.47 -1.40
C LYS A 16 5.34 -18.27 -1.14
N GLN A 17 4.95 -18.27 0.12
CA GLN A 17 3.57 -18.08 0.51
C GLN A 17 3.36 -16.61 0.87
N ILE A 18 2.47 -15.92 0.13
CA ILE A 18 2.08 -14.54 0.45
C ILE A 18 1.17 -14.58 1.67
N SER A 19 1.60 -13.97 2.77
CA SER A 19 0.76 -13.84 3.97
C SER A 19 -0.16 -12.62 3.84
N VAL A 20 -1.48 -12.85 3.81
CA VAL A 20 -2.47 -11.79 3.76
C VAL A 20 -3.24 -11.73 5.08
N ARG A 21 -3.09 -10.64 5.81
CA ARG A 21 -3.79 -10.40 7.08
C ARG A 21 -4.98 -9.50 6.86
N ILE A 22 -6.18 -10.01 7.13
CA ILE A 22 -7.41 -9.20 7.21
C ILE A 22 -7.83 -9.15 8.66
N LEU A 23 -7.78 -7.97 9.25
CA LEU A 23 -8.32 -7.73 10.58
C LEU A 23 -9.86 -7.72 10.46
N ARG A 24 -10.53 -8.84 10.83
CA ARG A 24 -11.98 -8.87 10.99
C ARG A 24 -12.32 -8.50 12.43
N ARG A 25 -13.02 -7.38 12.63
CA ARG A 25 -13.70 -7.06 13.88
C ARG A 25 -15.21 -7.20 13.68
N ASN A 26 -15.90 -7.85 14.64
CA ASN A 26 -17.37 -7.91 14.71
C ASN A 26 -17.90 -6.54 15.13
N TRP A 27 -18.94 -6.04 14.42
CA TRP A 27 -19.39 -4.65 14.51
C TRP A 27 -20.81 -4.56 15.08
N HIS A 28 -20.95 -3.85 16.17
CA HIS A 28 -22.16 -3.11 16.52
C HIS A 28 -22.00 -1.66 16.02
N LYS A 29 -23.08 -0.90 15.83
CA LYS A 29 -23.21 0.42 15.17
C LYS A 29 -22.29 1.56 15.68
N GLU A 30 -21.06 1.28 16.06
CA GLU A 30 -20.12 2.26 16.62
C GLU A 30 -19.04 2.64 15.58
N ALA A 31 -18.53 3.87 15.70
CA ALA A 31 -17.43 4.36 14.88
C ALA A 31 -16.21 3.45 15.03
N ILE A 32 -15.53 3.18 13.88
CA ILE A 32 -14.38 2.28 13.84
C ILE A 32 -13.11 3.09 14.13
N PRO A 33 -12.37 2.81 15.22
CA PRO A 33 -11.06 3.42 15.41
C PRO A 33 -10.06 2.85 14.40
N VAL A 34 -9.43 3.72 13.62
CA VAL A 34 -8.38 3.38 12.65
C VAL A 34 -7.10 4.05 13.08
N VAL A 35 -6.04 3.29 13.20
CA VAL A 35 -4.69 3.76 13.53
C VAL A 35 -3.73 3.21 12.49
N TRP A 36 -2.78 4.03 12.04
CA TRP A 36 -1.67 3.53 11.24
C TRP A 36 -0.72 2.72 12.13
N GLU A 37 -0.39 1.51 11.72
CA GLU A 37 0.47 0.59 12.49
C GLU A 37 1.91 0.62 11.94
N LYS A 38 2.89 0.73 12.86
CA LYS A 38 4.32 0.65 12.52
C LYS A 38 4.70 -0.77 12.12
N PRO A 39 5.60 -0.96 11.14
CA PRO A 39 6.16 -2.26 10.85
C PRO A 39 7.12 -2.73 11.97
N GLU A 40 7.44 -4.01 11.98
CA GLU A 40 8.45 -4.57 12.88
C GLU A 40 9.86 -4.09 12.50
N LYS A 41 10.81 -4.20 13.44
CA LYS A 41 12.22 -3.84 13.19
C LYS A 41 12.78 -4.73 12.05
N GLY A 42 13.43 -4.10 11.09
CA GLY A 42 13.95 -4.75 9.88
C GLY A 42 13.00 -4.70 8.69
N TRP A 43 11.71 -4.42 8.92
CA TRP A 43 10.71 -4.31 7.85
C TRP A 43 10.57 -2.89 7.33
N THR A 44 10.35 -2.79 6.02
CA THR A 44 9.93 -1.55 5.36
C THR A 44 8.45 -1.63 5.01
N LYS A 45 7.65 -0.68 5.48
CA LYS A 45 6.23 -0.62 5.16
C LYS A 45 5.98 0.34 4.02
N LEU A 46 5.35 -0.16 2.97
CA LEU A 46 4.78 0.62 1.87
C LEU A 46 3.29 0.81 2.08
N ASN A 47 2.84 2.06 2.21
CA ASN A 47 1.46 2.44 1.97
C ASN A 47 1.35 2.97 0.55
N PHE A 48 0.39 2.48 -0.24
CA PHE A 48 0.17 2.88 -1.63
C PHE A 48 -1.28 3.26 -1.88
N ASP A 49 -1.52 4.12 -2.85
CA ASP A 49 -2.85 4.58 -3.27
C ASP A 49 -2.87 4.99 -4.75
N GLY A 50 -3.98 4.69 -5.41
CA GLY A 50 -4.25 5.08 -6.79
C GLY A 50 -5.49 5.94 -6.89
N SER A 51 -5.38 7.11 -7.49
CA SER A 51 -6.48 8.08 -7.62
C SER A 51 -6.91 8.25 -9.07
N SER A 52 -8.22 8.13 -9.34
CA SER A 52 -8.80 8.42 -10.66
C SER A 52 -9.91 9.46 -10.50
N LYS A 53 -9.83 10.59 -11.22
CA LYS A 53 -10.74 11.73 -11.05
C LYS A 53 -11.42 12.14 -12.35
N GLY A 54 -12.70 12.53 -12.19
CA GLY A 54 -13.52 13.16 -13.22
C GLY A 54 -13.95 12.23 -14.35
N LYS A 55 -14.77 12.74 -15.27
CA LYS A 55 -15.28 11.98 -16.44
C LYS A 55 -14.17 11.55 -17.41
N ALA A 56 -13.02 12.21 -17.38
CA ALA A 56 -11.87 11.87 -18.22
C ALA A 56 -10.96 10.81 -17.62
N ASN A 57 -11.29 10.27 -16.44
CA ASN A 57 -10.50 9.29 -15.72
C ASN A 57 -9.01 9.67 -15.60
N LYS A 58 -8.71 10.95 -15.35
CA LYS A 58 -7.33 11.38 -15.07
C LYS A 58 -6.86 10.67 -13.81
N ALA A 59 -5.78 9.94 -13.94
CA ALA A 59 -5.29 9.08 -12.86
C ALA A 59 -3.88 9.45 -12.43
N SER A 60 -3.61 9.19 -11.18
CA SER A 60 -2.32 9.38 -10.54
C SER A 60 -2.09 8.29 -9.50
N ILE A 61 -0.84 8.10 -9.15
CA ILE A 61 -0.40 7.12 -8.17
C ILE A 61 0.45 7.80 -7.10
N GLY A 62 0.50 7.19 -5.93
CA GLY A 62 1.33 7.64 -4.84
C GLY A 62 1.61 6.57 -3.81
N GLY A 63 2.69 6.75 -3.08
CA GLY A 63 3.01 5.86 -1.98
C GLY A 63 4.12 6.40 -1.09
N VAL A 64 4.23 5.79 0.08
CA VAL A 64 5.18 6.18 1.12
C VAL A 64 5.78 4.95 1.79
N PHE A 65 7.09 4.97 1.97
CA PHE A 65 7.86 3.97 2.68
C PHE A 65 8.27 4.49 4.05
N ARG A 66 8.04 3.69 5.08
CA ARG A 66 8.35 4.02 6.47
C ARG A 66 8.96 2.82 7.20
N ASN A 67 9.82 3.11 8.17
CA ASN A 67 10.45 2.09 9.01
C ASN A 67 9.68 1.85 10.33
N HIS A 68 10.21 0.99 11.18
CA HIS A 68 9.65 0.62 12.49
C HIS A 68 9.56 1.76 13.50
N LYS A 69 10.24 2.89 13.25
CA LYS A 69 10.13 4.11 14.05
C LYS A 69 9.11 5.11 13.51
N ALA A 70 8.39 4.73 12.41
CA ALA A 70 7.54 5.59 11.60
C ALA A 70 8.32 6.71 10.86
N GLU A 71 9.64 6.58 10.75
CA GLU A 71 10.44 7.54 9.98
C GLU A 71 10.17 7.39 8.49
N PHE A 72 10.07 8.52 7.80
CA PHE A 72 9.95 8.58 6.35
C PHE A 72 11.26 8.14 5.69
N ILE A 73 11.18 7.19 4.78
CA ILE A 73 12.33 6.73 3.99
C ILE A 73 12.26 7.28 2.58
N LEU A 74 11.13 7.04 1.91
CA LEU A 74 10.91 7.42 0.53
C LEU A 74 9.41 7.63 0.28
N GLY A 75 9.09 8.57 -0.60
CA GLY A 75 7.75 8.73 -1.16
C GLY A 75 7.81 8.90 -2.67
N TYR A 76 6.74 8.56 -3.36
CA TYR A 76 6.60 8.77 -4.79
C TYR A 76 5.22 9.28 -5.15
N ALA A 77 5.16 10.05 -6.24
CA ALA A 77 3.91 10.48 -6.84
C ALA A 77 4.09 10.66 -8.34
N GLU A 78 3.08 10.29 -9.13
CA GLU A 78 3.13 10.36 -10.58
C GLU A 78 1.73 10.48 -11.18
N SER A 79 1.62 11.27 -12.28
CA SER A 79 0.44 11.28 -13.14
C SER A 79 0.58 10.17 -14.18
N ILE A 80 -0.38 9.24 -14.22
CA ILE A 80 -0.35 8.09 -15.15
C ILE A 80 -1.30 8.25 -16.35
N GLY A 81 -1.78 9.48 -16.59
CA GLY A 81 -2.67 9.76 -17.70
C GLY A 81 -4.11 9.32 -17.42
N ARG A 82 -4.67 8.45 -18.28
CA ARG A 82 -6.06 7.97 -18.14
C ARG A 82 -6.08 6.53 -17.67
N ALA A 83 -6.67 6.30 -16.50
CA ALA A 83 -6.91 4.97 -15.96
C ALA A 83 -8.14 4.98 -15.03
N ASN A 84 -8.82 3.84 -14.91
CA ASN A 84 -9.84 3.66 -13.88
C ASN A 84 -9.17 3.45 -12.50
N SER A 85 -9.97 3.52 -11.43
CA SER A 85 -9.45 3.39 -10.07
C SER A 85 -8.72 2.08 -9.82
N THR A 86 -9.19 0.97 -10.37
CA THR A 86 -8.54 -0.35 -10.20
C THR A 86 -7.15 -0.37 -10.83
N ILE A 87 -6.99 0.18 -12.03
CA ILE A 87 -5.68 0.26 -12.71
C ILE A 87 -4.77 1.25 -11.98
N ALA A 88 -5.29 2.37 -11.49
CA ALA A 88 -4.50 3.33 -10.72
C ALA A 88 -3.93 2.69 -9.43
N GLU A 89 -4.75 1.93 -8.69
CA GLU A 89 -4.31 1.20 -7.50
C GLU A 89 -3.22 0.14 -7.82
N LEU A 90 -3.43 -0.63 -8.89
CA LEU A 90 -2.45 -1.61 -9.35
C LEU A 90 -1.13 -0.96 -9.76
N ALA A 91 -1.20 0.14 -10.52
CA ALA A 91 -0.03 0.90 -10.94
C ALA A 91 0.72 1.50 -9.74
N ALA A 92 -0.02 1.99 -8.72
CA ALA A 92 0.60 2.47 -7.49
C ALA A 92 1.39 1.38 -6.79
N LEU A 93 0.79 0.19 -6.60
CA LEU A 93 1.48 -0.94 -5.99
C LEU A 93 2.67 -1.40 -6.83
N GLN A 94 2.51 -1.52 -8.14
CA GLN A 94 3.59 -1.93 -9.05
C GLN A 94 4.78 -0.97 -8.96
N ARG A 95 4.53 0.35 -9.04
CA ARG A 95 5.61 1.36 -8.90
C ARG A 95 6.29 1.28 -7.53
N GLY A 96 5.51 1.08 -6.48
CA GLY A 96 6.06 0.87 -5.13
C GLY A 96 6.97 -0.35 -5.06
N LEU A 97 6.56 -1.48 -5.64
CA LEU A 97 7.36 -2.71 -5.67
C LEU A 97 8.63 -2.58 -6.53
N GLU A 98 8.60 -1.84 -7.64
CA GLU A 98 9.80 -1.50 -8.41
C GLU A 98 10.80 -0.74 -7.53
N LEU A 99 10.33 0.24 -6.75
CA LEU A 99 11.16 0.99 -5.79
C LEU A 99 11.69 0.10 -4.65
N VAL A 100 10.95 -0.93 -4.25
CA VAL A 100 11.43 -1.94 -3.29
C VAL A 100 12.67 -2.65 -3.85
N LEU A 101 12.62 -3.12 -5.10
CA LEU A 101 13.76 -3.77 -5.75
C LEU A 101 14.93 -2.80 -5.95
N GLU A 102 14.64 -1.58 -6.45
CA GLU A 102 15.66 -0.53 -6.65
C GLU A 102 16.45 -0.21 -5.37
N ASN A 103 15.85 -0.33 -4.19
CA ASN A 103 16.48 -0.03 -2.90
C ASN A 103 16.94 -1.29 -2.13
N GLY A 104 16.75 -2.50 -2.67
CA GLY A 104 17.21 -3.75 -2.06
C GLY A 104 16.48 -4.11 -0.76
N TRP A 105 15.22 -3.70 -0.60
CA TRP A 105 14.41 -4.09 0.57
C TRP A 105 13.79 -5.45 0.38
N ASN A 106 14.05 -6.39 1.31
CA ASN A 106 13.64 -7.78 1.20
C ASN A 106 12.48 -8.16 2.14
N ASP A 107 12.35 -7.46 3.27
CA ASP A 107 11.24 -7.65 4.24
C ASP A 107 10.27 -6.49 4.10
N VAL A 108 9.14 -6.70 3.41
CA VAL A 108 8.23 -5.62 3.00
C VAL A 108 6.80 -5.86 3.46
N TRP A 109 6.21 -4.85 4.07
CA TRP A 109 4.79 -4.81 4.38
C TRP A 109 4.07 -3.88 3.40
N LEU A 110 3.25 -4.44 2.53
CA LEU A 110 2.41 -3.73 1.54
C LEU A 110 1.03 -3.48 2.15
N GLU A 111 0.59 -2.23 2.18
CA GLU A 111 -0.70 -1.86 2.74
C GLU A 111 -1.41 -0.84 1.85
N GLY A 112 -2.68 -1.13 1.49
CA GLY A 112 -3.55 -0.27 0.69
C GLY A 112 -5.00 -0.34 1.14
N ASP A 113 -5.83 0.62 0.73
CA ASP A 113 -7.24 0.68 1.13
C ASP A 113 -8.20 0.06 0.10
N ALA A 114 -7.71 -0.31 -1.09
CA ALA A 114 -8.47 -1.01 -2.10
C ALA A 114 -8.64 -2.50 -1.75
N LYS A 115 -9.63 -2.82 -0.91
CA LYS A 115 -9.90 -4.20 -0.46
C LYS A 115 -9.96 -5.21 -1.61
N THR A 116 -10.60 -4.84 -2.72
CA THR A 116 -10.71 -5.71 -3.91
C THR A 116 -9.33 -6.07 -4.45
N LEU A 117 -8.40 -5.12 -4.52
CA LEU A 117 -7.04 -5.36 -4.97
C LEU A 117 -6.30 -6.31 -4.02
N ILE A 118 -6.39 -6.06 -2.73
CA ILE A 118 -5.78 -6.94 -1.72
C ILE A 118 -6.30 -8.38 -1.84
N ASP A 119 -7.61 -8.56 -2.03
CA ASP A 119 -8.23 -9.88 -2.21
C ASP A 119 -7.75 -10.56 -3.51
N ILE A 120 -7.48 -9.80 -4.58
CA ILE A 120 -6.94 -10.33 -5.84
C ILE A 120 -5.49 -10.81 -5.66
N ILE A 121 -4.61 -9.98 -5.08
CA ILE A 121 -3.21 -10.32 -4.82
C ILE A 121 -3.12 -11.56 -3.93
N ALA A 122 -4.01 -11.65 -2.94
CA ALA A 122 -4.13 -12.81 -2.06
C ALA A 122 -4.68 -14.08 -2.77
N LYS A 123 -4.93 -14.03 -4.09
CA LYS A 123 -5.55 -15.11 -4.88
C LYS A 123 -6.93 -15.53 -4.37
N ARG A 124 -7.63 -14.66 -3.65
CA ARG A 124 -9.00 -14.90 -3.13
C ARG A 124 -10.09 -14.53 -4.12
N ARG A 125 -9.73 -13.83 -5.20
CA ARG A 125 -10.67 -13.39 -6.23
C ARG A 125 -10.07 -13.55 -7.62
N GLN A 126 -10.84 -14.13 -8.53
CA GLN A 126 -10.46 -14.21 -9.95
C GLN A 126 -10.79 -12.90 -10.66
N VAL A 127 -10.00 -12.57 -11.69
CA VAL A 127 -10.15 -11.38 -12.50
C VAL A 127 -10.29 -11.78 -13.96
N LYS A 128 -11.25 -11.17 -14.66
CA LYS A 128 -11.51 -11.45 -16.10
C LYS A 128 -10.78 -10.47 -17.03
N SER A 129 -10.42 -9.26 -16.57
CA SER A 129 -9.74 -8.26 -17.39
C SER A 129 -8.30 -8.67 -17.64
N SER A 130 -7.90 -8.78 -18.91
CA SER A 130 -6.53 -9.08 -19.31
C SER A 130 -5.53 -8.02 -18.87
N GLU A 131 -5.92 -6.75 -18.86
CA GLU A 131 -5.10 -5.64 -18.38
C GLU A 131 -4.79 -5.78 -16.88
N VAL A 132 -5.82 -6.06 -16.07
CA VAL A 132 -5.64 -6.33 -14.63
C VAL A 132 -4.79 -7.57 -14.40
N GLN A 133 -5.01 -8.65 -15.17
CA GLN A 133 -4.22 -9.88 -15.07
C GLN A 133 -2.73 -9.62 -15.32
N ARG A 134 -2.39 -8.78 -16.32
CA ARG A 134 -1.00 -8.41 -16.61
C ARG A 134 -0.35 -7.72 -15.40
N HIS A 135 -0.96 -6.67 -14.87
CA HIS A 135 -0.45 -5.99 -13.65
C HIS A 135 -0.27 -6.96 -12.48
N ILE A 136 -1.24 -7.84 -12.25
CA ILE A 136 -1.14 -8.85 -11.19
C ILE A 136 0.01 -9.82 -11.42
N SER A 137 0.26 -10.21 -12.67
CA SER A 137 1.39 -11.08 -13.00
C SER A 137 2.73 -10.40 -12.72
N ASP A 138 2.89 -9.14 -13.14
CA ASP A 138 4.10 -8.35 -12.90
C ASP A 138 4.33 -8.13 -11.38
N ILE A 139 3.30 -7.77 -10.64
CA ILE A 139 3.32 -7.62 -9.18
C ILE A 139 3.75 -8.94 -8.51
N ASN A 140 3.16 -10.07 -8.92
CA ASN A 140 3.49 -11.37 -8.33
C ASN A 140 4.94 -11.77 -8.61
N LEU A 141 5.49 -11.46 -9.80
CA LEU A 141 6.90 -11.72 -10.12
C LEU A 141 7.82 -10.97 -9.15
N ILE A 142 7.55 -9.69 -8.90
CA ILE A 142 8.35 -8.90 -7.96
C ILE A 142 8.22 -9.44 -6.54
N ILE A 143 7.01 -9.77 -6.09
CA ILE A 143 6.79 -10.32 -4.75
C ILE A 143 7.56 -11.64 -4.55
N LEU A 144 7.74 -12.44 -5.61
CA LEU A 144 8.52 -13.67 -5.55
C LEU A 144 10.02 -13.43 -5.33
N GLU A 145 10.55 -12.27 -5.60
CA GLU A 145 11.96 -11.91 -5.35
C GLU A 145 12.22 -11.49 -3.90
N LEU A 146 11.17 -11.12 -3.14
CA LEU A 146 11.30 -10.69 -1.75
C LEU A 146 11.51 -11.88 -0.80
N ASP A 147 12.27 -11.70 0.29
CA ASP A 147 12.42 -12.72 1.32
C ASP A 147 11.14 -12.89 2.13
N ASN A 148 10.53 -11.79 2.56
CA ASN A 148 9.25 -11.79 3.24
C ASN A 148 8.35 -10.67 2.70
N CYS A 149 7.08 -10.99 2.47
CA CYS A 149 6.07 -10.03 2.04
C CYS A 149 4.78 -10.21 2.83
N LEU A 150 4.35 -9.15 3.53
CA LEU A 150 3.04 -9.08 4.19
C LEU A 150 2.15 -8.16 3.37
N VAL A 151 0.94 -8.60 3.03
CA VAL A 151 -0.04 -7.77 2.31
C VAL A 151 -1.28 -7.58 3.18
N THR A 152 -1.64 -6.33 3.48
CA THR A 152 -2.79 -6.01 4.32
C THR A 152 -3.70 -4.96 3.70
N HIS A 153 -4.97 -5.02 4.08
CA HIS A 153 -5.94 -3.97 3.82
C HIS A 153 -6.04 -3.05 5.04
N VAL A 154 -6.00 -1.74 4.80
CA VAL A 154 -6.30 -0.70 5.80
C VAL A 154 -7.52 0.11 5.33
N TYR A 155 -8.23 0.76 6.25
CA TYR A 155 -9.22 1.75 5.85
C TYR A 155 -8.54 3.05 5.41
N ARG A 156 -9.23 3.85 4.57
CA ARG A 156 -8.71 5.10 4.01
C ARG A 156 -8.16 6.05 5.07
N GLU A 157 -8.78 6.05 6.26
CA GLU A 157 -8.36 6.85 7.42
C GLU A 157 -6.95 6.46 7.93
N GLY A 158 -6.49 5.24 7.66
CA GLY A 158 -5.12 4.76 7.94
C GLY A 158 -4.18 4.83 6.73
N ASN A 159 -4.68 5.23 5.53
CA ASN A 159 -3.89 5.34 4.30
C ASN A 159 -3.67 6.80 3.85
N ARG A 160 -3.87 7.77 4.74
CA ARG A 160 -3.88 9.21 4.43
C ARG A 160 -2.61 9.71 3.74
N ALA A 161 -1.45 9.20 4.14
CA ALA A 161 -0.18 9.63 3.56
C ALA A 161 -0.06 9.19 2.10
N ALA A 162 -0.44 7.97 1.74
CA ALA A 162 -0.45 7.48 0.36
C ALA A 162 -1.51 8.21 -0.49
N ASP A 163 -2.74 8.39 0.03
CA ASP A 163 -3.79 9.20 -0.61
C ASP A 163 -3.29 10.62 -0.93
N LYS A 164 -2.54 11.25 0.01
CA LYS A 164 -1.96 12.57 -0.23
C LYS A 164 -0.90 12.57 -1.34
N PHE A 165 -0.01 11.55 -1.39
CA PHE A 165 0.93 11.39 -2.50
C PHE A 165 0.21 11.19 -3.83
N ALA A 166 -0.83 10.36 -3.89
CA ALA A 166 -1.64 10.18 -5.09
C ALA A 166 -2.33 11.49 -5.51
N GLN A 167 -2.77 12.33 -4.56
CA GLN A 167 -3.30 13.67 -4.86
C GLN A 167 -2.24 14.60 -5.44
N ILE A 168 -1.01 14.60 -4.90
CA ILE A 168 0.13 15.36 -5.44
C ILE A 168 0.40 14.93 -6.89
N GLY A 169 0.36 13.63 -7.18
CA GLY A 169 0.58 13.06 -8.51
C GLY A 169 -0.31 13.65 -9.61
N HIS A 170 -1.55 14.09 -9.28
CA HIS A 170 -2.43 14.73 -10.27
C HIS A 170 -1.90 16.05 -10.84
N HIS A 171 -1.01 16.71 -10.11
CA HIS A 171 -0.44 18.02 -10.47
C HIS A 171 0.99 17.93 -10.98
N MET A 172 1.52 16.73 -11.13
CA MET A 172 2.90 16.52 -11.57
C MET A 172 3.00 16.33 -13.08
N GLU A 173 3.94 17.03 -13.69
CA GLU A 173 4.28 16.85 -15.11
C GLU A 173 5.27 15.71 -15.32
N LYS A 174 6.06 15.38 -14.29
CA LYS A 174 7.06 14.29 -14.28
C LYS A 174 6.94 13.49 -12.99
N PRO A 175 7.33 12.20 -12.99
CA PRO A 175 7.40 11.39 -11.78
C PRO A 175 8.25 12.06 -10.70
N GLY A 176 7.75 12.10 -9.47
CA GLY A 176 8.46 12.65 -8.31
C GLY A 176 8.84 11.56 -7.32
N ILE A 177 10.06 11.64 -6.82
CA ILE A 177 10.57 10.79 -5.74
C ILE A 177 11.17 11.70 -4.67
N TRP A 178 10.71 11.54 -3.45
CA TRP A 178 11.26 12.21 -2.25
C TRP A 178 12.04 11.19 -1.43
N ARG A 179 13.23 11.54 -0.99
CA ARG A 179 14.08 10.69 -0.14
C ARG A 179 14.39 11.39 1.17
N ASN A 180 14.23 10.68 2.28
CA ASN A 180 14.51 11.11 3.67
C ASN A 180 13.69 12.30 4.19
N VAL A 181 13.20 13.19 3.33
CA VAL A 181 12.37 14.35 3.69
C VAL A 181 11.09 14.31 2.87
N PRO A 182 9.92 14.20 3.50
CA PRO A 182 8.65 14.24 2.79
C PRO A 182 8.29 15.68 2.37
N PRO A 183 7.38 15.85 1.40
CA PRO A 183 6.77 17.16 1.13
C PRO A 183 6.08 17.74 2.38
N ASP A 184 6.07 19.07 2.51
CA ASP A 184 5.49 19.76 3.67
C ASP A 184 4.05 19.37 3.96
N GLU A 185 3.27 19.11 2.92
CA GLU A 185 1.86 18.71 3.00
C GLU A 185 1.64 17.36 3.71
N LEU A 186 2.70 16.56 3.88
CA LEU A 186 2.63 15.28 4.59
C LEU A 186 3.10 15.36 6.04
N LEU A 187 3.82 16.41 6.44
CA LEU A 187 4.45 16.50 7.77
C LEU A 187 3.45 16.28 8.91
N ALA A 188 2.27 16.89 8.82
CA ALA A 188 1.22 16.73 9.85
C ALA A 188 0.70 15.30 9.92
N ILE A 189 0.44 14.68 8.76
CA ILE A 189 -0.06 13.29 8.67
C ILE A 189 0.98 12.33 9.23
N MET A 190 2.25 12.50 8.83
CA MET A 190 3.37 11.65 9.29
C MET A 190 3.56 11.73 10.79
N LYS A 191 3.46 12.94 11.38
CA LYS A 191 3.54 13.14 12.82
C LYS A 191 2.39 12.44 13.55
N GLU A 192 1.15 12.65 13.09
CA GLU A 192 -0.04 12.01 13.68
C GLU A 192 0.03 10.49 13.65
N ASP A 193 0.48 9.91 12.51
CA ASP A 193 0.65 8.47 12.36
C ASP A 193 1.74 7.94 13.29
N ALA A 194 2.87 8.64 13.42
CA ALA A 194 3.98 8.27 14.30
C ALA A 194 3.58 8.28 15.78
N GLU A 195 2.71 9.21 16.18
CA GLU A 195 2.15 9.34 17.53
C GLU A 195 1.01 8.32 17.80
N GLY A 196 0.59 7.54 16.80
CA GLY A 196 -0.49 6.56 16.92
C GLY A 196 -1.88 7.19 17.03
N LYS A 197 -2.08 8.35 16.38
CA LYS A 197 -3.38 9.04 16.39
C LYS A 197 -4.48 8.16 15.82
N THR A 198 -5.54 8.01 16.59
CA THR A 198 -6.75 7.31 16.15
C THR A 198 -7.65 8.24 15.35
N VAL A 199 -8.05 7.80 14.16
CA VAL A 199 -9.07 8.45 13.36
C VAL A 199 -10.33 7.60 13.38
N LEU A 200 -11.49 8.22 13.63
CA LEU A 200 -12.77 7.52 13.68
C LEU A 200 -13.38 7.46 12.27
N ARG A 201 -13.59 6.25 11.77
CA ARG A 201 -14.38 6.00 10.56
C ARG A 201 -15.86 5.96 10.93
N LEU A 202 -16.63 6.89 10.39
CA LEU A 202 -18.09 6.86 10.48
C LEU A 202 -18.65 5.88 9.43
N ARG A 203 -19.64 5.09 9.83
CA ARG A 203 -20.36 4.17 8.93
C ARG A 203 -21.44 4.89 8.15
#